data_4812ddf56bd1b6b2e9b3cc311f474722
#
_entry.id   4812ddf56bd1b6b2e9b3cc311f474722
#
_cell.length_a   1.000
_cell.length_b   1.000
_cell.length_c   1.000
_cell.angle_alpha   90.00
_cell.angle_beta   90.00
_cell.angle_gamma   90.00
#
_symmetry.space_group_name_H-M   'P 1'
#
loop_
_entity.id
_entity.type
_entity.pdbx_description
1 polymer ?
#
loop_
_entity_poly.entity_id
_entity_poly.type
_entity_poly.pdbx_seq_one_letter_code
_entity_poly.pdbx_strand_id
1 'polypeptide(L)'
;MSLTTEVQDTKLSFRRFKDGDTKVKRWQDSIFQASWSHKCPTYIQSTPPCQGSCPSGEDIRGYLNIVRGIEKPPMGADGKPVMPWQEYAWRRLTEANPLPAVMGRVCPAPCETGCNRNQVEDHVGINSVEHFLGEYAIQNNLQFKKPEKLTGKKVAVIGGGPAGLSAAYQLALKGHAVTIFDEHEFLGGMMRYGIPGYRTPRDVLDAEIQRILNLGVVARTKTRIGTDVTLAQLREDFDAVFLGLGAQAGRSLPIEGDKNATDAPNVVTATAFLKAFNDGRLRHVGKRVVVVGGGDTSMDVATVARRLGHITDAKPTDWEGAIAGKMAQDVADVSARQGAEVVLTSVFTTDKMLASKHEIEHAQAEGIEIMGGWMPVGVVKGADGRATALKVAQCEAKMAGGKLEIKQIAGSEKDLPADLIVSAIGQAVDFTGLEEFDNGKGGLTADRNYQVQNKPGVFAGGDVIRPHLLTTAIGHGAIAADGIDQY
;
A
#
# COMPACT_ATOMS: atom_id res chain seq x y z
N MET A 1 -33.58 23.34 -4.28
CA MET A 1 -32.87 22.05 -4.09
C MET A 1 -31.99 22.20 -2.87
N SER A 2 -32.37 21.55 -1.78
CA SER A 2 -31.61 21.54 -0.54
C SER A 2 -30.36 20.71 -0.77
N LEU A 3 -29.19 21.35 -0.86
CA LEU A 3 -27.91 20.70 -0.69
C LEU A 3 -27.69 20.43 0.81
N THR A 4 -28.56 19.62 1.39
CA THR A 4 -28.21 18.85 2.56
C THR A 4 -27.32 17.72 2.06
N THR A 5 -26.10 18.02 1.69
CA THR A 5 -25.04 17.05 1.80
C THR A 5 -24.75 16.90 3.28
N GLU A 6 -25.56 16.11 3.96
CA GLU A 6 -25.00 15.14 4.89
C GLU A 6 -23.98 14.37 4.04
N VAL A 7 -22.74 14.87 4.00
CA VAL A 7 -21.61 14.11 3.54
C VAL A 7 -21.69 12.85 4.39
N GLN A 8 -22.13 11.77 3.78
CA GLN A 8 -22.24 10.51 4.50
C GLN A 8 -20.85 10.27 5.10
N ASP A 9 -20.77 10.33 6.43
CA ASP A 9 -19.54 10.13 7.22
C ASP A 9 -18.78 8.87 6.81
N THR A 10 -19.45 7.95 6.13
CA THR A 10 -18.93 6.70 5.60
C THR A 10 -17.91 6.85 4.46
N LYS A 11 -17.93 7.92 3.68
CA LYS A 11 -16.95 8.15 2.60
C LYS A 11 -15.64 8.78 3.06
N LEU A 12 -15.61 9.36 4.25
CA LEU A 12 -14.44 10.07 4.80
C LEU A 12 -13.69 9.25 5.86
N SER A 13 -14.16 8.05 6.19
CA SER A 13 -13.66 7.23 7.30
C SER A 13 -12.20 6.77 7.18
N PHE A 14 -11.57 6.90 6.03
CA PHE A 14 -10.16 6.58 5.81
C PHE A 14 -9.30 7.81 5.48
N ARG A 15 -9.79 9.02 5.75
CA ARG A 15 -9.04 10.26 5.54
C ARG A 15 -8.74 10.90 6.88
N ARG A 16 -7.49 11.31 7.03
CA ARG A 16 -7.12 12.17 8.15
C ARG A 16 -7.65 13.59 7.98
N PHE A 17 -7.64 14.09 6.75
CA PHE A 17 -8.20 15.39 6.46
C PHE A 17 -9.69 15.40 6.79
N LYS A 18 -10.05 16.15 7.80
CA LYS A 18 -11.45 16.44 8.14
C LYS A 18 -11.82 17.70 7.44
N ASP A 19 -12.85 17.67 6.63
CA ASP A 19 -13.56 18.90 6.19
C ASP A 19 -14.12 19.69 7.38
N GLY A 20 -13.79 19.29 8.61
CA GLY A 20 -14.29 19.88 9.81
C GLY A 20 -13.86 21.31 10.02
N ASP A 21 -12.68 21.64 9.58
CA ASP A 21 -12.18 23.01 9.56
C ASP A 21 -12.85 23.83 8.46
N THR A 22 -13.53 23.13 7.56
CA THR A 22 -14.31 23.69 6.47
C THR A 22 -15.76 23.17 6.51
N LYS A 23 -16.35 22.94 7.69
CA LYS A 23 -17.80 22.72 7.74
C LYS A 23 -18.46 23.87 7.04
N VAL A 24 -18.86 23.60 5.80
CA VAL A 24 -19.66 24.54 5.02
C VAL A 24 -20.89 24.80 5.86
N LYS A 25 -20.94 25.98 6.49
CA LYS A 25 -22.18 26.45 7.11
C LYS A 25 -23.25 26.35 6.03
N ARG A 26 -24.47 26.05 6.42
CA ARG A 26 -25.56 26.07 5.46
C ARG A 26 -25.45 27.35 4.66
N TRP A 27 -25.46 27.27 3.36
CA TRP A 27 -25.33 28.48 2.51
C TRP A 27 -26.35 29.53 2.87
N GLN A 28 -27.56 29.15 3.35
CA GLN A 28 -28.60 30.06 3.86
C GLN A 28 -28.09 30.85 5.07
N ASP A 29 -27.40 30.19 6.01
CA ASP A 29 -26.88 30.84 7.23
C ASP A 29 -25.77 31.87 6.91
N SER A 30 -25.11 31.71 5.76
CA SER A 30 -24.04 32.57 5.29
C SER A 30 -24.55 33.72 4.37
N ILE A 31 -25.64 33.50 3.66
CA ILE A 31 -26.17 34.44 2.66
C ILE A 31 -27.22 35.38 3.26
N PHE A 32 -28.06 34.91 4.19
CA PHE A 32 -29.19 35.67 4.70
C PHE A 32 -28.89 36.33 6.06
N GLN A 33 -27.79 37.05 6.13
CA GLN A 33 -27.57 37.98 7.23
C GLN A 33 -28.39 39.28 6.98
N ALA A 34 -28.89 39.91 8.02
CA ALA A 34 -29.81 41.02 7.93
C ALA A 34 -29.30 42.24 7.13
N SER A 35 -28.00 42.39 6.99
CA SER A 35 -27.31 43.42 6.22
C SER A 35 -26.92 43.05 4.81
N TRP A 36 -27.22 41.79 4.36
CA TRP A 36 -26.73 41.26 3.09
C TRP A 36 -27.79 41.32 1.99
N SER A 37 -27.36 41.73 0.81
CA SER A 37 -28.14 41.54 -0.40
C SER A 37 -28.08 40.05 -0.78
N HIS A 38 -29.23 39.46 -1.11
CA HIS A 38 -29.32 38.10 -1.66
C HIS A 38 -28.58 37.92 -3.00
N LYS A 39 -28.07 39.01 -3.57
CA LYS A 39 -27.26 39.01 -4.79
C LYS A 39 -25.76 38.96 -4.51
N CYS A 40 -25.32 39.02 -3.26
CA CYS A 40 -23.91 38.87 -2.92
C CYS A 40 -23.51 37.40 -3.02
N PRO A 41 -22.56 37.03 -3.87
CA PRO A 41 -22.06 35.67 -3.94
C PRO A 41 -21.32 35.32 -2.66
N THR A 42 -21.62 34.16 -2.07
CA THR A 42 -20.85 33.59 -0.97
C THR A 42 -19.86 32.62 -1.55
N TYR A 43 -18.59 32.84 -1.24
CA TYR A 43 -17.54 31.90 -1.64
C TYR A 43 -17.57 30.68 -0.74
N ILE A 44 -17.86 29.52 -1.31
CA ILE A 44 -17.84 28.22 -0.61
C ILE A 44 -16.56 27.50 -1.01
N GLN A 45 -15.68 27.26 -0.05
CA GLN A 45 -14.52 26.41 -0.25
C GLN A 45 -14.97 24.94 -0.18
N SER A 46 -14.80 24.21 -1.28
CA SER A 46 -15.01 22.76 -1.33
C SER A 46 -13.68 22.05 -1.25
N THR A 47 -13.67 20.84 -0.69
CA THR A 47 -12.50 19.95 -0.74
C THR A 47 -12.14 19.68 -2.19
N PRO A 48 -10.92 19.94 -2.63
CA PRO A 48 -10.53 19.68 -4.01
C PRO A 48 -10.53 18.17 -4.29
N PRO A 49 -10.84 17.77 -5.54
CA PRO A 49 -10.93 16.35 -5.90
C PRO A 49 -9.68 15.53 -5.55
N CYS A 50 -8.49 16.11 -5.69
CA CYS A 50 -7.24 15.44 -5.32
C CYS A 50 -7.19 15.05 -3.83
N GLN A 51 -7.52 15.97 -2.91
CA GLN A 51 -7.63 15.66 -1.49
C GLN A 51 -8.77 14.66 -1.23
N GLY A 52 -9.90 14.84 -1.95
CA GLY A 52 -11.03 13.93 -1.90
C GLY A 52 -10.70 12.49 -2.33
N SER A 53 -9.71 12.30 -3.16
CA SER A 53 -9.30 11.01 -3.69
C SER A 53 -8.11 10.41 -2.95
N CYS A 54 -7.39 11.17 -2.11
CA CYS A 54 -6.25 10.68 -1.35
C CYS A 54 -6.70 9.86 -0.14
N PRO A 55 -6.40 8.54 -0.06
CA PRO A 55 -6.83 7.72 1.07
C PRO A 55 -6.11 8.04 2.38
N SER A 56 -4.88 8.56 2.34
CA SER A 56 -4.14 9.00 3.54
C SER A 56 -4.66 10.32 4.09
N GLY A 57 -5.43 11.09 3.30
CA GLY A 57 -6.03 12.34 3.71
C GLY A 57 -5.07 13.53 3.73
N GLU A 58 -4.13 13.57 2.80
CA GLU A 58 -3.15 14.65 2.69
C GLU A 58 -3.78 15.99 2.32
N ASP A 59 -3.27 17.08 2.88
CA ASP A 59 -3.57 18.45 2.46
C ASP A 59 -2.79 18.81 1.19
N ILE A 60 -3.15 18.15 0.09
CA ILE A 60 -2.47 18.28 -1.21
C ILE A 60 -2.45 19.72 -1.68
N ARG A 61 -3.59 20.42 -1.61
CA ARG A 61 -3.65 21.83 -2.01
C ARG A 61 -2.76 22.70 -1.14
N GLY A 62 -2.68 22.41 0.17
CA GLY A 62 -1.85 23.17 1.10
C GLY A 62 -0.37 23.06 0.74
N TYR A 63 0.19 21.87 0.62
CA TYR A 63 1.60 21.78 0.28
C TYR A 63 1.92 22.20 -1.16
N LEU A 64 1.02 22.01 -2.12
CA LEU A 64 1.21 22.55 -3.47
C LEU A 64 1.17 24.09 -3.49
N ASN A 65 0.37 24.75 -2.66
CA ASN A 65 0.40 26.21 -2.53
C ASN A 65 1.74 26.71 -1.99
N ILE A 66 2.36 25.97 -1.08
CA ILE A 66 3.71 26.28 -0.58
C ILE A 66 4.74 26.12 -1.71
N VAL A 67 4.70 25.00 -2.43
CA VAL A 67 5.60 24.73 -3.57
C VAL A 67 5.49 25.83 -4.65
N ARG A 68 4.29 26.33 -4.91
CA ARG A 68 4.02 27.42 -5.86
C ARG A 68 4.36 28.82 -5.33
N GLY A 69 4.74 28.94 -4.06
CA GLY A 69 5.06 30.21 -3.43
C GLY A 69 3.83 31.09 -3.09
N ILE A 70 2.62 30.56 -3.17
CA ILE A 70 1.37 31.23 -2.77
C ILE A 70 1.32 31.31 -1.24
N GLU A 71 1.60 30.20 -0.55
CA GLU A 71 1.79 30.18 0.90
C GLU A 71 3.30 30.13 1.18
N LYS A 72 3.77 30.95 2.11
CA LYS A 72 5.17 31.06 2.47
C LYS A 72 5.39 30.59 3.90
N PRO A 73 6.59 30.05 4.23
CA PRO A 73 6.96 29.77 5.60
C PRO A 73 6.79 31.01 6.49
N PRO A 74 6.46 30.83 7.78
CA PRO A 74 6.41 31.94 8.72
C PRO A 74 7.71 32.75 8.75
N MET A 75 7.60 34.06 8.96
CA MET A 75 8.75 34.96 9.06
C MET A 75 9.22 35.04 10.50
N GLY A 76 10.52 34.92 10.70
CA GLY A 76 11.16 35.17 12.00
C GLY A 76 11.26 36.65 12.34
N ALA A 77 11.65 36.96 13.55
CA ALA A 77 11.86 38.34 14.02
C ALA A 77 12.94 39.10 13.23
N ASP A 78 13.84 38.39 12.57
CA ASP A 78 14.89 38.89 11.71
C ASP A 78 14.43 39.19 10.27
N GLY A 79 13.14 39.01 9.98
CA GLY A 79 12.56 39.20 8.66
C GLY A 79 12.89 38.12 7.64
N LYS A 80 13.46 36.99 8.07
CA LYS A 80 13.73 35.83 7.21
C LYS A 80 12.75 34.71 7.48
N PRO A 81 12.50 33.80 6.52
CA PRO A 81 11.70 32.60 6.76
C PRO A 81 12.33 31.74 7.88
N VAL A 82 11.51 31.25 8.79
CA VAL A 82 11.97 30.38 9.91
C VAL A 82 12.49 29.03 9.44
N MET A 83 12.16 28.63 8.21
CA MET A 83 12.64 27.41 7.56
C MET A 83 12.54 27.53 6.04
N PRO A 84 13.25 26.70 5.27
CA PRO A 84 13.07 26.60 3.82
C PRO A 84 11.64 26.20 3.44
N TRP A 85 11.17 26.63 2.27
CA TRP A 85 9.82 26.29 1.81
C TRP A 85 9.63 24.78 1.61
N GLN A 86 10.69 24.05 1.22
CA GLN A 86 10.66 22.60 1.06
C GLN A 86 10.37 21.90 2.40
N GLU A 87 11.03 22.33 3.47
CA GLU A 87 10.75 21.81 4.82
C GLU A 87 9.33 22.16 5.25
N TYR A 88 8.87 23.37 4.97
CA TYR A 88 7.51 23.79 5.33
C TYR A 88 6.45 22.98 4.59
N ALA A 89 6.65 22.72 3.28
CA ALA A 89 5.78 21.87 2.48
C ALA A 89 5.80 20.41 2.96
N TRP A 90 7.00 19.88 3.26
CA TRP A 90 7.15 18.53 3.80
C TRP A 90 6.44 18.38 5.16
N ARG A 91 6.53 19.35 6.05
CA ARG A 91 5.81 19.32 7.32
C ARG A 91 4.29 19.28 7.13
N ARG A 92 3.77 20.05 6.17
CA ARG A 92 2.35 20.03 5.81
C ARG A 92 1.93 18.65 5.27
N LEU A 93 2.70 18.08 4.38
CA LEU A 93 2.45 16.77 3.78
C LEU A 93 2.47 15.67 4.85
N THR A 94 3.45 15.69 5.72
CA THR A 94 3.65 14.66 6.74
C THR A 94 2.66 14.75 7.92
N GLU A 95 1.81 15.75 8.00
CA GLU A 95 0.68 15.72 8.95
C GLU A 95 -0.20 14.46 8.74
N ALA A 96 -0.33 13.99 7.50
CA ALA A 96 -1.11 12.82 7.15
C ALA A 96 -0.26 11.61 6.76
N ASN A 97 0.81 11.81 5.98
CA ASN A 97 1.63 10.73 5.43
C ASN A 97 3.08 10.83 5.93
N PRO A 98 3.52 9.96 6.87
CA PRO A 98 4.87 9.99 7.40
C PRO A 98 5.93 9.39 6.46
N LEU A 99 5.55 8.84 5.31
CA LEU A 99 6.39 8.06 4.40
C LEU A 99 6.38 8.63 2.96
N PRO A 100 6.57 9.95 2.75
CA PRO A 100 6.38 10.57 1.44
C PRO A 100 7.39 10.13 0.38
N ALA A 101 8.63 9.81 0.74
CA ALA A 101 9.61 9.35 -0.22
C ALA A 101 9.29 7.95 -0.76
N VAL A 102 8.70 7.08 0.06
CA VAL A 102 8.21 5.77 -0.37
C VAL A 102 6.91 5.92 -1.16
N MET A 103 5.92 6.66 -0.66
CA MET A 103 4.63 6.81 -1.33
C MET A 103 4.78 7.54 -2.67
N GLY A 104 5.63 8.53 -2.77
CA GLY A 104 5.97 9.20 -4.04
C GLY A 104 6.58 8.30 -5.11
N ARG A 105 7.01 7.06 -4.75
CA ARG A 105 7.53 6.05 -5.69
C ARG A 105 6.48 5.01 -6.09
N VAL A 106 5.60 4.63 -5.16
CA VAL A 106 4.78 3.42 -5.33
C VAL A 106 3.28 3.65 -5.23
N CYS A 107 2.83 4.85 -4.84
CA CYS A 107 1.42 5.17 -4.85
C CYS A 107 0.90 5.29 -6.29
N PRO A 108 -0.22 4.61 -6.66
CA PRO A 108 -0.81 4.76 -7.99
C PRO A 108 -1.49 6.12 -8.21
N ALA A 109 -1.31 7.07 -7.29
CA ALA A 109 -1.72 8.46 -7.35
C ALA A 109 -3.22 8.67 -7.71
N PRO A 110 -4.17 8.12 -6.93
CA PRO A 110 -5.59 8.36 -7.19
C PRO A 110 -5.98 9.85 -7.13
N CYS A 111 -5.18 10.66 -6.47
CA CYS A 111 -5.28 12.11 -6.45
C CYS A 111 -5.07 12.75 -7.83
N GLU A 112 -4.13 12.21 -8.62
CA GLU A 112 -3.87 12.64 -10.00
C GLU A 112 -4.98 12.18 -10.95
N THR A 113 -5.41 10.92 -10.83
CA THR A 113 -6.53 10.37 -11.61
C THR A 113 -7.83 11.15 -11.38
N GLY A 114 -8.09 11.61 -10.14
CA GLY A 114 -9.26 12.40 -9.80
C GLY A 114 -9.13 13.90 -10.11
N CYS A 115 -8.06 14.35 -10.75
CA CYS A 115 -7.79 15.78 -10.95
C CYS A 115 -8.71 16.40 -12.01
N ASN A 116 -9.35 17.55 -11.70
CA ASN A 116 -10.17 18.27 -12.66
C ASN A 116 -9.38 18.82 -13.87
N ARG A 117 -8.04 18.99 -13.72
CA ARG A 117 -7.17 19.44 -14.81
C ARG A 117 -7.08 18.44 -15.95
N ASN A 118 -7.34 17.15 -15.70
CA ASN A 118 -7.31 16.09 -16.71
C ASN A 118 -8.25 16.33 -17.91
N GLN A 119 -9.17 17.28 -17.80
CA GLN A 119 -10.08 17.65 -18.89
C GLN A 119 -9.48 18.67 -19.88
N VAL A 120 -8.40 19.34 -19.51
CA VAL A 120 -7.82 20.45 -20.28
C VAL A 120 -6.33 20.29 -20.54
N GLU A 121 -5.63 19.48 -19.74
CA GLU A 121 -4.20 19.22 -19.85
C GLU A 121 -3.87 17.91 -19.12
N ASP A 122 -2.60 17.50 -19.14
CA ASP A 122 -2.11 16.43 -18.32
C ASP A 122 -2.31 16.76 -16.83
N HIS A 123 -2.45 15.72 -16.01
CA HIS A 123 -2.66 15.85 -14.57
C HIS A 123 -1.56 16.69 -13.90
N VAL A 124 -1.87 17.24 -12.73
CA VAL A 124 -0.85 17.86 -11.87
C VAL A 124 -0.01 16.73 -11.26
N GLY A 125 1.31 16.78 -11.42
CA GLY A 125 2.25 15.77 -10.92
C GLY A 125 2.41 15.82 -9.38
N ILE A 126 1.35 15.46 -8.67
CA ILE A 126 1.27 15.51 -7.19
C ILE A 126 2.24 14.52 -6.60
N ASN A 127 2.26 13.30 -7.14
CA ASN A 127 3.12 12.22 -6.68
C ASN A 127 4.61 12.55 -6.88
N SER A 128 4.96 13.22 -7.99
CA SER A 128 6.33 13.69 -8.23
C SER A 128 6.75 14.76 -7.21
N VAL A 129 5.83 15.64 -6.81
CA VAL A 129 6.09 16.64 -5.76
C VAL A 129 6.26 15.98 -4.40
N GLU A 130 5.42 15.02 -4.07
CA GLU A 130 5.52 14.21 -2.85
C GLU A 130 6.89 13.50 -2.78
N HIS A 131 7.29 12.85 -3.86
CA HIS A 131 8.59 12.20 -3.99
C HIS A 131 9.74 13.20 -3.74
N PHE A 132 9.71 14.36 -4.42
CA PHE A 132 10.72 15.40 -4.25
C PHE A 132 10.83 15.88 -2.79
N LEU A 133 9.70 16.14 -2.14
CA LEU A 133 9.68 16.60 -0.73
C LEU A 133 10.21 15.52 0.23
N GLY A 134 9.86 14.25 -0.02
CA GLY A 134 10.35 13.11 0.74
C GLY A 134 11.87 12.95 0.63
N GLU A 135 12.40 13.02 -0.60
CA GLU A 135 13.84 12.98 -0.87
C GLU A 135 14.59 14.16 -0.24
N TYR A 136 14.06 15.37 -0.40
CA TYR A 136 14.62 16.55 0.24
C TYR A 136 14.75 16.37 1.76
N ALA A 137 13.73 15.81 2.39
CA ALA A 137 13.74 15.57 3.83
C ALA A 137 14.80 14.53 4.24
N ILE A 138 15.05 13.50 3.42
CA ILE A 138 16.10 12.51 3.67
C ILE A 138 17.48 13.17 3.50
N GLN A 139 17.71 13.87 2.39
CA GLN A 139 18.97 14.52 2.09
C GLN A 139 19.39 15.58 3.12
N ASN A 140 18.40 16.24 3.72
CA ASN A 140 18.61 17.27 4.74
C ASN A 140 18.43 16.75 6.18
N ASN A 141 18.28 15.42 6.36
CA ASN A 141 18.10 14.77 7.66
C ASN A 141 16.99 15.43 8.53
N LEU A 142 15.88 15.83 7.89
CA LEU A 142 14.77 16.44 8.61
C LEU A 142 14.14 15.45 9.58
N GLN A 143 13.77 15.95 10.76
CA GLN A 143 13.18 15.16 11.83
C GLN A 143 11.78 15.66 12.17
N PHE A 144 10.93 14.76 12.66
CA PHE A 144 9.64 15.13 13.23
C PHE A 144 9.81 15.83 14.56
N LYS A 145 8.95 16.80 14.84
CA LYS A 145 8.95 17.49 16.14
C LYS A 145 8.37 16.54 17.19
N LYS A 146 9.11 16.30 18.28
CA LYS A 146 8.62 15.53 19.43
C LYS A 146 7.47 16.25 20.11
N PRO A 147 6.51 15.53 20.72
CA PRO A 147 5.43 16.13 21.48
C PRO A 147 5.97 16.89 22.70
N GLU A 148 5.32 18.00 23.05
CA GLU A 148 5.72 18.82 24.21
C GLU A 148 5.30 18.18 25.53
N LYS A 149 4.25 17.37 25.53
CA LYS A 149 3.71 16.69 26.70
C LYS A 149 3.52 15.20 26.39
N LEU A 150 3.86 14.38 27.38
CA LEU A 150 3.60 12.94 27.34
C LEU A 150 2.30 12.65 28.10
N THR A 151 1.50 11.74 27.58
CA THR A 151 0.22 11.34 28.18
C THR A 151 0.40 10.34 29.32
N GLY A 152 1.54 9.65 29.38
CA GLY A 152 1.79 8.52 30.26
C GLY A 152 1.11 7.21 29.82
N LYS A 153 0.33 7.24 28.75
CA LYS A 153 -0.35 6.08 28.19
C LYS A 153 0.56 5.29 27.27
N LYS A 154 0.38 3.97 27.25
CA LYS A 154 1.17 3.01 26.46
C LYS A 154 0.29 2.36 25.42
N VAL A 155 0.75 2.32 24.18
CA VAL A 155 0.03 1.66 23.08
C VAL A 155 0.92 0.62 22.42
N ALA A 156 0.39 -0.61 22.28
CA ALA A 156 1.02 -1.67 21.50
C ALA A 156 0.52 -1.59 20.05
N VAL A 157 1.45 -1.58 19.09
CA VAL A 157 1.16 -1.65 17.66
C VAL A 157 1.68 -2.98 17.14
N ILE A 158 0.80 -3.82 16.63
CA ILE A 158 1.14 -5.15 16.10
C ILE A 158 1.23 -5.07 14.59
N GLY A 159 2.44 -5.29 14.05
CA GLY A 159 2.79 -5.14 12.65
C GLY A 159 3.39 -3.76 12.34
N GLY A 160 4.62 -3.78 11.83
CA GLY A 160 5.41 -2.60 11.43
C GLY A 160 5.27 -2.26 9.94
N GLY A 161 4.14 -2.61 9.30
CA GLY A 161 3.79 -2.19 7.95
C GLY A 161 3.26 -0.75 7.90
N PRO A 162 2.77 -0.27 6.74
CA PRO A 162 2.35 1.13 6.55
C PRO A 162 1.26 1.56 7.54
N ALA A 163 0.28 0.69 7.87
CA ALA A 163 -0.76 0.99 8.85
C ALA A 163 -0.20 1.17 10.27
N GLY A 164 0.66 0.23 10.70
CA GLY A 164 1.27 0.28 12.03
C GLY A 164 2.26 1.43 12.19
N LEU A 165 3.08 1.70 11.18
CA LEU A 165 4.00 2.85 11.17
C LEU A 165 3.25 4.18 11.22
N SER A 166 2.14 4.32 10.48
CA SER A 166 1.29 5.50 10.53
C SER A 166 0.60 5.65 11.89
N ALA A 167 0.05 4.57 12.45
CA ALA A 167 -0.54 4.61 13.80
C ALA A 167 0.50 4.99 14.85
N ALA A 168 1.68 4.37 14.81
CA ALA A 168 2.77 4.67 15.74
C ALA A 168 3.24 6.13 15.65
N TYR A 169 3.38 6.65 14.42
CA TYR A 169 3.72 8.04 14.17
C TYR A 169 2.70 8.99 14.81
N GLN A 170 1.42 8.81 14.51
CA GLN A 170 0.36 9.69 14.98
C GLN A 170 0.20 9.63 16.51
N LEU A 171 0.30 8.43 17.10
CA LEU A 171 0.23 8.24 18.54
C LEU A 171 1.44 8.87 19.26
N ALA A 172 2.64 8.71 18.69
CA ALA A 172 3.84 9.34 19.24
C ALA A 172 3.76 10.87 19.19
N LEU A 173 3.22 11.47 18.12
CA LEU A 173 2.98 12.91 18.06
C LEU A 173 1.97 13.42 19.10
N LYS A 174 1.02 12.57 19.49
CA LYS A 174 0.05 12.86 20.57
C LYS A 174 0.63 12.67 21.98
N GLY A 175 1.85 12.15 22.09
CA GLY A 175 2.57 11.98 23.34
C GLY A 175 2.37 10.63 24.03
N HIS A 176 1.82 9.64 23.33
CA HIS A 176 1.72 8.26 23.86
C HIS A 176 3.06 7.54 23.72
N ALA A 177 3.35 6.65 24.67
CA ALA A 177 4.47 5.72 24.59
C ALA A 177 4.06 4.55 23.67
N VAL A 178 4.74 4.39 22.53
CA VAL A 178 4.38 3.41 21.52
C VAL A 178 5.44 2.33 21.38
N THR A 179 5.02 1.07 21.38
CA THR A 179 5.86 -0.08 21.06
C THR A 179 5.28 -0.81 19.86
N ILE A 180 6.08 -0.94 18.79
CA ILE A 180 5.75 -1.76 17.62
C ILE A 180 6.30 -3.16 17.84
N PHE A 181 5.45 -4.17 17.63
CA PHE A 181 5.83 -5.59 17.57
C PHE A 181 5.73 -6.07 16.13
N ASP A 182 6.76 -6.69 15.61
CA ASP A 182 6.77 -7.28 14.26
C ASP A 182 7.42 -8.66 14.29
N GLU A 183 6.84 -9.62 13.59
CA GLU A 183 7.39 -10.97 13.50
C GLU A 183 8.67 -11.04 12.65
N HIS A 184 8.87 -10.08 11.77
CA HIS A 184 10.04 -10.00 10.91
C HIS A 184 11.23 -9.30 11.58
N GLU A 185 12.40 -9.42 10.97
CA GLU A 185 13.63 -8.78 11.44
C GLU A 185 13.62 -7.27 11.27
N PHE A 186 13.01 -6.78 10.19
CA PHE A 186 12.95 -5.37 9.84
C PHE A 186 11.52 -4.89 9.69
N LEU A 187 11.25 -3.66 10.10
CA LEU A 187 9.97 -3.00 9.86
C LEU A 187 9.79 -2.66 8.37
N GLY A 188 8.57 -2.39 7.96
CA GLY A 188 8.21 -1.97 6.60
C GLY A 188 7.11 -2.81 5.97
N GLY A 189 6.82 -4.02 6.49
CA GLY A 189 5.75 -4.88 5.97
C GLY A 189 5.86 -5.09 4.46
N MET A 190 4.75 -4.94 3.73
CA MET A 190 4.73 -5.13 2.27
C MET A 190 5.60 -4.14 1.49
N MET A 191 5.92 -2.96 2.03
CA MET A 191 6.88 -2.04 1.41
C MET A 191 8.30 -2.64 1.35
N ARG A 192 8.64 -3.55 2.27
CA ARG A 192 9.95 -4.22 2.33
C ARG A 192 9.92 -5.61 1.74
N TYR A 193 8.92 -6.42 2.11
CA TYR A 193 8.89 -7.86 1.80
C TYR A 193 8.09 -8.20 0.55
N GLY A 194 7.21 -7.29 0.12
CA GLY A 194 6.41 -7.44 -1.09
C GLY A 194 6.97 -6.66 -2.26
N ILE A 195 7.10 -5.33 -2.14
CA ILE A 195 7.53 -4.47 -3.23
C ILE A 195 9.03 -4.68 -3.51
N PRO A 196 9.44 -4.88 -4.78
CA PRO A 196 10.85 -5.08 -5.13
C PRO A 196 11.74 -3.89 -4.74
N GLY A 197 12.98 -4.18 -4.33
CA GLY A 197 13.94 -3.18 -3.87
C GLY A 197 14.26 -2.09 -4.88
N TYR A 198 14.18 -2.37 -6.17
CA TYR A 198 14.38 -1.37 -7.22
C TYR A 198 13.22 -0.36 -7.34
N ARG A 199 12.01 -0.68 -6.84
CA ARG A 199 10.89 0.26 -6.73
C ARG A 199 10.89 1.01 -5.40
N THR A 200 11.29 0.33 -4.32
CA THR A 200 11.39 0.91 -2.98
C THR A 200 12.79 0.66 -2.43
N PRO A 201 13.77 1.54 -2.70
CA PRO A 201 15.13 1.43 -2.18
C PRO A 201 15.12 1.30 -0.66
N ARG A 202 15.91 0.37 -0.13
CA ARG A 202 15.88 0.01 1.30
C ARG A 202 16.43 1.11 2.19
N ASP A 203 17.42 1.85 1.71
CA ASP A 203 17.97 3.02 2.39
C ASP A 203 16.93 4.16 2.53
N VAL A 204 16.11 4.38 1.50
CA VAL A 204 14.99 5.34 1.55
C VAL A 204 13.93 4.90 2.57
N LEU A 205 13.51 3.63 2.49
CA LEU A 205 12.53 3.08 3.44
C LEU A 205 13.03 3.13 4.87
N ASP A 206 14.30 2.76 5.09
CA ASP A 206 14.92 2.77 6.43
C ASP A 206 15.05 4.19 6.98
N ALA A 207 15.39 5.17 6.15
CA ALA A 207 15.47 6.57 6.58
C ALA A 207 14.11 7.10 7.05
N GLU A 208 13.03 6.79 6.34
CA GLU A 208 11.67 7.21 6.75
C GLU A 208 11.19 6.47 8.00
N ILE A 209 11.43 5.16 8.11
CA ILE A 209 11.10 4.39 9.32
C ILE A 209 11.90 4.91 10.52
N GLN A 210 13.20 5.14 10.35
CA GLN A 210 14.05 5.64 11.43
C GLN A 210 13.58 7.00 11.95
N ARG A 211 13.08 7.87 11.08
CA ARG A 211 12.50 9.15 11.47
C ARG A 211 11.29 9.00 12.39
N ILE A 212 10.45 7.98 12.15
CA ILE A 212 9.33 7.63 13.04
C ILE A 212 9.85 7.12 14.38
N LEU A 213 10.83 6.21 14.37
CA LEU A 213 11.44 5.67 15.58
C LEU A 213 12.12 6.76 16.45
N ASN A 214 12.69 7.79 15.81
CA ASN A 214 13.33 8.92 16.48
C ASN A 214 12.34 9.77 17.32
N LEU A 215 11.03 9.61 17.14
CA LEU A 215 10.02 10.19 18.04
C LEU A 215 10.02 9.55 19.43
N GLY A 216 10.69 8.41 19.60
CA GLY A 216 10.71 7.62 20.84
C GLY A 216 9.89 6.33 20.72
N VAL A 217 9.48 5.97 19.51
CA VAL A 217 8.79 4.70 19.25
C VAL A 217 9.78 3.54 19.42
N VAL A 218 9.40 2.54 20.20
CA VAL A 218 10.20 1.34 20.45
C VAL A 218 9.80 0.26 19.44
N ALA A 219 10.77 -0.39 18.79
CA ALA A 219 10.53 -1.54 17.91
C ALA A 219 11.00 -2.84 18.59
N ARG A 220 10.10 -3.83 18.67
CA ARG A 220 10.37 -5.21 19.05
C ARG A 220 10.13 -6.11 17.86
N THR A 221 11.17 -6.34 17.09
CA THR A 221 11.18 -7.20 15.93
C THR A 221 11.39 -8.68 16.33
N LYS A 222 11.19 -9.62 15.38
CA LYS A 222 11.26 -11.07 15.63
C LYS A 222 10.33 -11.51 16.78
N THR A 223 9.18 -10.85 16.89
CA THR A 223 8.20 -11.11 17.95
C THR A 223 6.81 -11.25 17.33
N ARG A 224 6.32 -12.48 17.27
CA ARG A 224 4.99 -12.79 16.74
C ARG A 224 3.96 -12.77 17.86
N ILE A 225 2.97 -11.89 17.74
CA ILE A 225 1.85 -11.85 18.68
C ILE A 225 0.89 -12.99 18.39
N GLY A 226 0.42 -13.63 19.47
CA GLY A 226 -0.35 -14.87 19.41
C GLY A 226 0.51 -16.13 19.57
N THR A 227 1.84 -16.02 19.40
CA THR A 227 2.80 -17.13 19.57
C THR A 227 3.84 -16.83 20.64
N ASP A 228 4.66 -15.78 20.44
CA ASP A 228 5.73 -15.42 21.38
C ASP A 228 5.21 -14.59 22.57
N VAL A 229 4.23 -13.72 22.31
CA VAL A 229 3.52 -12.91 23.28
C VAL A 229 2.04 -12.99 22.99
N THR A 230 1.23 -13.27 23.99
CA THR A 230 -0.21 -13.34 23.84
C THR A 230 -0.86 -11.95 23.82
N LEU A 231 -2.02 -11.82 23.19
CA LEU A 231 -2.79 -10.58 23.25
C LEU A 231 -3.21 -10.23 24.70
N ALA A 232 -3.48 -11.24 25.53
CA ALA A 232 -3.82 -11.05 26.95
C ALA A 232 -2.69 -10.34 27.70
N GLN A 233 -1.44 -10.79 27.52
CA GLN A 233 -0.26 -10.13 28.10
C GLN A 233 -0.12 -8.69 27.61
N LEU A 234 -0.34 -8.42 26.32
CA LEU A 234 -0.29 -7.04 25.81
C LEU A 234 -1.37 -6.14 26.46
N ARG A 235 -2.56 -6.67 26.71
CA ARG A 235 -3.64 -5.91 27.35
C ARG A 235 -3.42 -5.65 28.83
N GLU A 236 -2.52 -6.38 29.49
CA GLU A 236 -2.07 -6.10 30.85
C GLU A 236 -1.01 -4.99 30.88
N ASP A 237 -0.13 -4.95 29.87
CA ASP A 237 1.02 -4.05 29.83
C ASP A 237 0.73 -2.71 29.13
N PHE A 238 -0.32 -2.65 28.28
CA PHE A 238 -0.64 -1.51 27.44
C PHE A 238 -2.11 -1.07 27.60
N ASP A 239 -2.34 0.24 27.53
CA ASP A 239 -3.69 0.83 27.62
C ASP A 239 -4.56 0.54 26.38
N ALA A 240 -3.95 0.42 25.21
CA ALA A 240 -4.62 0.07 23.96
C ALA A 240 -3.72 -0.73 23.03
N VAL A 241 -4.34 -1.45 22.08
CA VAL A 241 -3.66 -2.28 21.09
C VAL A 241 -4.16 -1.93 19.70
N PHE A 242 -3.25 -1.78 18.74
CA PHE A 242 -3.56 -1.62 17.31
C PHE A 242 -3.10 -2.86 16.53
N LEU A 243 -4.00 -3.48 15.77
CA LEU A 243 -3.75 -4.66 14.93
C LEU A 243 -3.50 -4.22 13.49
N GLY A 244 -2.26 -4.15 13.07
CA GLY A 244 -1.81 -3.85 11.71
C GLY A 244 -1.17 -5.06 11.02
N LEU A 245 -1.77 -6.25 11.19
CA LEU A 245 -1.22 -7.54 10.77
C LEU A 245 -0.96 -7.64 9.27
N GLY A 246 -1.65 -6.82 8.46
CA GLY A 246 -1.62 -6.92 7.01
C GLY A 246 -2.29 -8.20 6.50
N ALA A 247 -2.02 -8.55 5.23
CA ALA A 247 -2.46 -9.77 4.58
C ALA A 247 -1.26 -10.38 3.84
N GLN A 248 -0.50 -11.23 4.52
CA GLN A 248 0.80 -11.72 4.03
C GLN A 248 0.75 -13.15 3.49
N ALA A 249 -0.34 -13.90 3.76
CA ALA A 249 -0.53 -15.23 3.21
C ALA A 249 -1.03 -15.15 1.75
N GLY A 250 -0.24 -15.62 0.81
CA GLY A 250 -0.65 -15.67 -0.60
C GLY A 250 -1.70 -16.76 -0.83
N ARG A 251 -2.65 -16.50 -1.73
CA ARG A 251 -3.67 -17.47 -2.13
C ARG A 251 -3.13 -18.43 -3.19
N SER A 252 -3.39 -19.73 -2.99
CA SER A 252 -3.12 -20.77 -3.98
C SER A 252 -4.04 -20.66 -5.19
N LEU A 253 -3.65 -21.27 -6.32
CA LEU A 253 -4.47 -21.28 -7.54
C LEU A 253 -5.85 -21.90 -7.29
N PRO A 254 -6.94 -21.28 -7.76
CA PRO A 254 -8.30 -21.79 -7.60
C PRO A 254 -8.60 -22.82 -8.71
N ILE A 255 -8.06 -24.01 -8.59
CA ILE A 255 -8.30 -25.10 -9.55
C ILE A 255 -9.38 -26.00 -8.98
N GLU A 256 -10.53 -26.05 -9.64
CA GLU A 256 -11.65 -26.90 -9.23
C GLU A 256 -11.34 -28.38 -9.49
N GLY A 257 -11.70 -29.23 -8.51
CA GLY A 257 -11.66 -30.70 -8.65
C GLY A 257 -10.36 -31.37 -8.29
N ASP A 258 -9.24 -30.68 -8.17
CA ASP A 258 -7.96 -31.26 -7.76
C ASP A 258 -7.26 -30.40 -6.69
N LYS A 259 -7.45 -30.75 -5.42
CA LYS A 259 -6.77 -30.07 -4.29
C LYS A 259 -5.24 -30.25 -4.33
N ASN A 260 -4.75 -31.25 -5.04
CA ASN A 260 -3.32 -31.55 -5.15
C ASN A 260 -2.69 -30.95 -6.41
N ALA A 261 -3.48 -30.27 -7.25
CA ALA A 261 -2.94 -29.62 -8.47
C ALA A 261 -1.83 -28.62 -8.16
N THR A 262 -1.89 -27.97 -7.01
CA THR A 262 -0.95 -26.92 -6.58
C THR A 262 0.19 -27.43 -5.67
N ASP A 263 0.26 -28.73 -5.37
CA ASP A 263 1.28 -29.29 -4.48
C ASP A 263 2.67 -29.44 -5.14
N ALA A 264 2.81 -29.07 -6.40
CA ALA A 264 4.10 -29.10 -7.07
C ALA A 264 5.07 -28.06 -6.44
N PRO A 265 6.33 -28.43 -6.17
CA PRO A 265 7.30 -27.58 -5.46
C PRO A 265 7.66 -26.29 -6.22
N ASN A 266 7.36 -26.22 -7.51
CA ASN A 266 7.53 -25.05 -8.36
C ASN A 266 6.20 -24.34 -8.68
N VAL A 267 5.17 -24.52 -7.86
CA VAL A 267 3.95 -23.71 -7.84
C VAL A 267 3.95 -22.96 -6.51
N VAL A 268 4.15 -21.65 -6.58
CA VAL A 268 4.35 -20.81 -5.38
C VAL A 268 3.39 -19.62 -5.38
N THR A 269 3.21 -19.00 -4.22
CA THR A 269 2.44 -17.75 -4.11
C THR A 269 3.31 -16.53 -4.38
N ALA A 270 2.70 -15.44 -4.85
CA ALA A 270 3.40 -14.17 -5.12
C ALA A 270 4.10 -13.62 -3.87
N THR A 271 3.46 -13.71 -2.70
CA THR A 271 4.06 -13.25 -1.44
C THR A 271 5.33 -14.03 -1.09
N ALA A 272 5.32 -15.37 -1.24
CA ALA A 272 6.49 -16.19 -1.01
C ALA A 272 7.61 -15.90 -2.02
N PHE A 273 7.25 -15.70 -3.30
CA PHE A 273 8.18 -15.38 -4.37
C PHE A 273 8.87 -14.04 -4.14
N LEU A 274 8.08 -12.97 -3.93
CA LEU A 274 8.59 -11.62 -3.71
C LEU A 274 9.38 -11.49 -2.41
N LYS A 275 8.92 -12.16 -1.33
CA LYS A 275 9.69 -12.22 -0.09
C LYS A 275 11.04 -12.91 -0.29
N ALA A 276 11.08 -14.03 -0.99
CA ALA A 276 12.33 -14.73 -1.27
C ALA A 276 13.30 -13.88 -2.12
N PHE A 277 12.78 -13.10 -3.06
CA PHE A 277 13.56 -12.12 -3.83
C PHE A 277 14.11 -11.01 -2.94
N ASN A 278 13.24 -10.35 -2.17
CA ASN A 278 13.62 -9.23 -1.32
C ASN A 278 14.55 -9.62 -0.16
N ASP A 279 14.48 -10.89 0.32
CA ASP A 279 15.40 -11.46 1.30
C ASP A 279 16.75 -11.90 0.65
N GLY A 280 16.91 -11.76 -0.67
CA GLY A 280 18.10 -12.17 -1.38
C GLY A 280 18.28 -13.69 -1.54
N ARG A 281 17.25 -14.48 -1.22
CA ARG A 281 17.28 -15.95 -1.34
C ARG A 281 16.94 -16.44 -2.74
N LEU A 282 16.11 -15.70 -3.49
CA LEU A 282 15.79 -16.00 -4.89
C LEU A 282 16.75 -15.24 -5.80
N ARG A 283 17.67 -15.94 -6.44
CA ARG A 283 18.71 -15.35 -7.29
C ARG A 283 18.52 -15.62 -8.78
N HIS A 284 17.77 -16.64 -9.11
CA HIS A 284 17.45 -17.03 -10.49
C HIS A 284 16.13 -17.78 -10.53
N VAL A 285 15.51 -17.79 -11.69
CA VAL A 285 14.28 -18.53 -12.00
C VAL A 285 14.51 -19.44 -13.21
N GLY A 286 13.58 -20.37 -13.47
CA GLY A 286 13.61 -21.18 -14.69
C GLY A 286 13.39 -20.34 -15.96
N LYS A 287 13.61 -20.99 -17.11
CA LYS A 287 13.49 -20.30 -18.41
C LYS A 287 12.08 -19.77 -18.69
N ARG A 288 11.05 -20.50 -18.25
CA ARG A 288 9.64 -20.19 -18.53
C ARG A 288 8.90 -19.99 -17.20
N VAL A 289 8.37 -18.79 -17.02
CA VAL A 289 7.62 -18.44 -15.82
C VAL A 289 6.19 -18.04 -16.22
N VAL A 290 5.22 -18.68 -15.58
CA VAL A 290 3.82 -18.31 -15.73
C VAL A 290 3.30 -17.66 -14.46
N VAL A 291 2.82 -16.42 -14.57
CA VAL A 291 2.24 -15.64 -13.47
C VAL A 291 0.73 -15.59 -13.65
N VAL A 292 -0.02 -15.90 -12.60
CA VAL A 292 -1.47 -15.89 -12.61
C VAL A 292 -1.99 -14.75 -11.74
N GLY A 293 -2.58 -13.73 -12.34
CA GLY A 293 -3.12 -12.57 -11.64
C GLY A 293 -3.18 -11.33 -12.53
N GLY A 294 -3.90 -10.30 -12.08
CA GLY A 294 -4.11 -9.08 -12.87
C GLY A 294 -4.01 -7.80 -12.05
N GLY A 295 -3.41 -7.83 -10.85
CA GLY A 295 -3.14 -6.68 -9.99
C GLY A 295 -1.66 -6.30 -9.96
N ASP A 296 -1.32 -5.20 -9.27
CA ASP A 296 0.06 -4.68 -9.17
C ASP A 296 1.06 -5.73 -8.64
N THR A 297 0.65 -6.57 -7.68
CA THR A 297 1.49 -7.69 -7.19
C THR A 297 1.88 -8.65 -8.31
N SER A 298 1.00 -8.91 -9.28
CA SER A 298 1.35 -9.79 -10.41
C SER A 298 2.32 -9.13 -11.38
N MET A 299 2.27 -7.81 -11.54
CA MET A 299 3.24 -7.04 -12.31
C MET A 299 4.62 -7.08 -11.63
N ASP A 300 4.68 -6.88 -10.31
CA ASP A 300 5.93 -6.99 -9.55
C ASP A 300 6.55 -8.39 -9.69
N VAL A 301 5.76 -9.46 -9.58
CA VAL A 301 6.23 -10.83 -9.80
C VAL A 301 6.77 -11.02 -11.21
N ALA A 302 6.03 -10.58 -12.22
CA ALA A 302 6.39 -10.77 -13.61
C ALA A 302 7.68 -10.01 -13.97
N THR A 303 7.82 -8.76 -13.53
CA THR A 303 9.02 -7.94 -13.75
C THR A 303 10.22 -8.49 -12.99
N VAL A 304 10.06 -8.94 -11.74
CA VAL A 304 11.14 -9.62 -11.01
C VAL A 304 11.57 -10.89 -11.73
N ALA A 305 10.63 -11.74 -12.14
CA ALA A 305 10.94 -12.97 -12.87
C ALA A 305 11.68 -12.66 -14.18
N ARG A 306 11.22 -11.64 -14.93
CA ARG A 306 11.84 -11.19 -16.16
C ARG A 306 13.26 -10.68 -15.95
N ARG A 307 13.49 -9.90 -14.90
CA ARG A 307 14.78 -9.29 -14.57
C ARG A 307 15.79 -10.29 -14.01
N LEU A 308 15.35 -11.25 -13.18
CA LEU A 308 16.21 -12.32 -12.71
C LEU A 308 16.63 -13.25 -13.87
N GLY A 309 15.70 -13.52 -14.77
CA GLY A 309 15.92 -14.33 -15.95
C GLY A 309 16.31 -15.78 -15.67
N HIS A 310 16.60 -16.52 -16.73
CA HIS A 310 17.26 -17.81 -16.69
C HIS A 310 18.74 -17.58 -16.91
N ILE A 311 19.53 -17.62 -15.85
CA ILE A 311 20.98 -17.43 -15.91
C ILE A 311 21.58 -18.79 -16.23
N THR A 312 22.06 -18.94 -17.47
CA THR A 312 22.76 -20.15 -17.92
C THR A 312 24.23 -20.18 -17.50
N ASP A 313 24.83 -19.01 -17.17
CA ASP A 313 26.22 -18.87 -16.77
C ASP A 313 26.38 -18.41 -15.31
N ALA A 314 27.47 -18.86 -14.70
CA ALA A 314 27.69 -18.87 -13.26
C ALA A 314 27.93 -17.49 -12.60
N LYS A 315 27.80 -16.37 -13.28
CA LYS A 315 27.97 -15.05 -12.67
C LYS A 315 26.69 -14.24 -12.83
N PRO A 316 25.84 -14.19 -11.79
CA PRO A 316 24.70 -13.31 -11.79
C PRO A 316 25.15 -11.85 -11.83
N THR A 317 24.40 -11.02 -12.52
CA THR A 317 24.38 -9.58 -12.36
C THR A 317 24.35 -9.22 -10.88
N ASP A 318 24.83 -8.06 -10.50
CA ASP A 318 24.79 -7.56 -9.12
C ASP A 318 23.34 -7.48 -8.61
N TRP A 319 22.87 -8.61 -8.13
CA TRP A 319 21.52 -8.79 -7.60
C TRP A 319 21.35 -8.13 -6.22
N GLU A 320 22.45 -7.88 -5.48
CA GLU A 320 22.41 -7.10 -4.24
C GLU A 320 22.10 -5.64 -4.55
N GLY A 321 22.70 -5.10 -5.59
CA GLY A 321 22.36 -3.79 -6.11
C GLY A 321 20.93 -3.68 -6.61
N ALA A 322 20.41 -4.75 -7.25
CA ALA A 322 19.02 -4.82 -7.67
C ALA A 322 18.04 -4.79 -6.49
N ILE A 323 18.31 -5.57 -5.43
CA ILE A 323 17.50 -5.58 -4.21
C ILE A 323 17.53 -4.22 -3.52
N ALA A 324 18.69 -3.57 -3.47
CA ALA A 324 18.84 -2.25 -2.90
C ALA A 324 18.28 -1.12 -3.79
N GLY A 325 17.87 -1.42 -5.02
CA GLY A 325 17.38 -0.42 -5.97
C GLY A 325 18.44 0.51 -6.55
N LYS A 326 19.73 0.22 -6.34
CA LYS A 326 20.85 1.10 -6.73
C LYS A 326 21.18 1.03 -8.21
N MET A 327 20.89 -0.11 -8.85
CA MET A 327 21.26 -0.41 -10.24
C MET A 327 20.05 -0.88 -11.06
N ALA A 328 18.87 -0.31 -10.79
CA ALA A 328 17.61 -0.78 -11.36
C ALA A 328 17.64 -0.78 -12.91
N GLN A 329 18.19 0.26 -13.52
CA GLN A 329 18.26 0.38 -14.97
C GLN A 329 19.19 -0.67 -15.57
N ASP A 330 20.43 -0.78 -15.07
CA ASP A 330 21.42 -1.72 -15.56
C ASP A 330 20.95 -3.17 -15.38
N VAL A 331 20.36 -3.48 -14.24
CA VAL A 331 19.80 -4.81 -13.96
C VAL A 331 18.65 -5.13 -14.89
N ALA A 332 17.76 -4.19 -15.14
CA ALA A 332 16.65 -4.38 -16.07
C ALA A 332 17.16 -4.65 -17.50
N ASP A 333 18.12 -3.90 -17.97
CA ASP A 333 18.70 -4.04 -19.31
C ASP A 333 19.42 -5.38 -19.49
N VAL A 334 20.22 -5.79 -18.51
CA VAL A 334 20.92 -7.07 -18.56
C VAL A 334 19.95 -8.25 -18.45
N SER A 335 19.01 -8.18 -17.52
CA SER A 335 18.02 -9.25 -17.33
C SER A 335 17.06 -9.37 -18.51
N ALA A 336 16.72 -8.26 -19.17
CA ALA A 336 15.91 -8.28 -20.38
C ALA A 336 16.60 -9.01 -21.56
N ARG A 337 17.92 -8.96 -21.63
CA ARG A 337 18.72 -9.67 -22.66
C ARG A 337 18.82 -11.16 -22.41
N GLN A 338 18.88 -11.58 -21.13
CA GLN A 338 19.05 -12.98 -20.70
C GLN A 338 17.77 -13.55 -20.07
N GLY A 339 16.70 -12.77 -20.05
CA GLY A 339 15.56 -12.95 -19.19
C GLY A 339 14.75 -14.20 -19.48
N ALA A 340 14.05 -14.66 -18.44
CA ALA A 340 13.05 -15.69 -18.57
C ALA A 340 11.94 -15.28 -19.55
N GLU A 341 11.38 -16.24 -20.24
CA GLU A 341 10.12 -16.08 -20.98
C GLU A 341 9.01 -15.99 -19.91
N VAL A 342 8.42 -14.82 -19.75
CA VAL A 342 7.38 -14.59 -18.76
C VAL A 342 6.04 -14.39 -19.43
N VAL A 343 5.06 -15.20 -19.05
CA VAL A 343 3.67 -15.09 -19.46
C VAL A 343 2.83 -14.75 -18.23
N LEU A 344 2.06 -13.67 -18.27
CA LEU A 344 1.12 -13.29 -17.25
C LEU A 344 -0.30 -13.55 -17.76
N THR A 345 -1.10 -14.32 -16.99
CA THR A 345 -2.50 -14.61 -17.32
C THR A 345 -3.42 -13.87 -16.35
N SER A 346 -4.50 -13.29 -16.86
CA SER A 346 -5.54 -12.63 -16.05
C SER A 346 -6.91 -13.06 -16.54
N VAL A 347 -7.84 -13.24 -15.60
CA VAL A 347 -9.25 -13.49 -15.92
C VAL A 347 -9.92 -12.26 -16.55
N PHE A 348 -9.41 -11.06 -16.26
CA PHE A 348 -9.85 -9.84 -16.93
C PHE A 348 -9.07 -9.60 -18.22
N THR A 349 -9.71 -8.98 -19.19
CA THR A 349 -9.02 -8.45 -20.38
C THR A 349 -8.03 -7.36 -19.97
N THR A 350 -6.99 -7.13 -20.74
CA THR A 350 -5.88 -6.23 -20.39
C THR A 350 -6.36 -4.81 -20.04
N ASP A 351 -7.39 -4.32 -20.71
CA ASP A 351 -8.02 -3.02 -20.48
C ASP A 351 -8.83 -2.94 -19.16
N LYS A 352 -9.17 -4.10 -18.55
CA LYS A 352 -9.95 -4.22 -17.32
C LYS A 352 -9.16 -4.79 -16.15
N MET A 353 -7.87 -4.99 -16.32
CA MET A 353 -7.00 -5.45 -15.24
C MET A 353 -6.97 -4.43 -14.09
N LEU A 354 -6.75 -4.92 -12.86
CA LEU A 354 -6.72 -4.08 -11.66
C LEU A 354 -5.38 -3.35 -11.50
N ALA A 355 -4.33 -3.84 -12.14
CA ALA A 355 -3.02 -3.17 -12.16
C ALA A 355 -3.11 -1.81 -12.84
N SER A 356 -2.28 -0.88 -12.41
CA SER A 356 -2.23 0.44 -13.03
C SER A 356 -1.80 0.34 -14.50
N LYS A 357 -2.33 1.22 -15.34
CA LYS A 357 -2.01 1.23 -16.78
C LYS A 357 -0.50 1.35 -17.02
N HIS A 358 0.18 2.18 -16.25
CA HIS A 358 1.62 2.38 -16.32
C HIS A 358 2.40 1.08 -16.03
N GLU A 359 2.00 0.30 -15.01
CA GLU A 359 2.65 -0.98 -14.70
C GLU A 359 2.44 -2.03 -15.80
N ILE A 360 1.25 -2.04 -16.42
CA ILE A 360 0.95 -2.91 -17.55
C ILE A 360 1.83 -2.56 -18.75
N GLU A 361 1.92 -1.28 -19.10
CA GLU A 361 2.74 -0.78 -20.22
C GLU A 361 4.24 -1.06 -19.98
N HIS A 362 4.73 -0.87 -18.73
CA HIS A 362 6.10 -1.20 -18.35
C HIS A 362 6.39 -2.69 -18.50
N ALA A 363 5.51 -3.56 -17.98
CA ALA A 363 5.68 -5.00 -18.11
C ALA A 363 5.74 -5.44 -19.59
N GLN A 364 4.88 -4.89 -20.45
CA GLN A 364 4.91 -5.16 -21.88
C GLN A 364 6.19 -4.65 -22.56
N ALA A 365 6.68 -3.47 -22.17
CA ALA A 365 7.94 -2.92 -22.68
C ALA A 365 9.16 -3.80 -22.29
N GLU A 366 9.12 -4.48 -21.17
CA GLU A 366 10.12 -5.47 -20.75
C GLU A 366 9.97 -6.83 -21.45
N GLY A 367 9.00 -6.98 -22.36
CA GLY A 367 8.77 -8.18 -23.15
C GLY A 367 8.00 -9.27 -22.38
N ILE A 368 7.22 -8.91 -21.39
CA ILE A 368 6.29 -9.83 -20.71
C ILE A 368 5.04 -10.00 -21.59
N GLU A 369 4.69 -11.24 -21.91
CA GLU A 369 3.44 -11.55 -22.62
C GLU A 369 2.27 -11.47 -21.64
N ILE A 370 1.29 -10.60 -21.89
CA ILE A 370 0.09 -10.46 -21.09
C ILE A 370 -1.11 -11.07 -21.81
N MET A 371 -1.63 -12.16 -21.25
CA MET A 371 -2.79 -12.89 -21.73
C MET A 371 -4.03 -12.55 -20.89
N GLY A 372 -4.79 -11.52 -21.30
CA GLY A 372 -6.07 -11.17 -20.67
C GLY A 372 -7.20 -12.10 -21.12
N GLY A 373 -8.17 -12.36 -20.22
CA GLY A 373 -9.31 -13.26 -20.48
C GLY A 373 -8.95 -14.75 -20.42
N TRP A 374 -7.94 -15.13 -19.62
CA TRP A 374 -7.51 -16.51 -19.42
C TRP A 374 -7.52 -16.89 -17.95
N MET A 375 -8.09 -18.02 -17.61
CA MET A 375 -8.16 -18.59 -16.27
C MET A 375 -7.35 -19.89 -16.13
N PRO A 376 -6.74 -20.18 -14.98
CA PRO A 376 -6.12 -21.47 -14.73
C PRO A 376 -7.19 -22.55 -14.55
N VAL A 377 -6.99 -23.70 -15.17
CA VAL A 377 -7.91 -24.85 -15.08
C VAL A 377 -7.19 -26.15 -14.67
N GLY A 378 -5.86 -26.18 -14.63
CA GLY A 378 -5.11 -27.35 -14.19
C GLY A 378 -3.60 -27.10 -14.16
N VAL A 379 -2.86 -27.99 -13.49
CA VAL A 379 -1.40 -28.03 -13.50
C VAL A 379 -0.96 -29.38 -14.08
N VAL A 380 -0.16 -29.34 -15.13
CA VAL A 380 0.46 -30.53 -15.72
C VAL A 380 1.75 -30.84 -14.94
N LYS A 381 1.88 -32.04 -14.39
CA LYS A 381 3.06 -32.49 -13.62
C LYS A 381 3.89 -33.50 -14.39
N GLY A 382 5.19 -33.37 -14.27
CA GLY A 382 6.13 -34.39 -14.73
C GLY A 382 6.21 -35.61 -13.79
N ALA A 383 7.00 -36.59 -14.17
CA ALA A 383 7.22 -37.82 -13.38
C ALA A 383 7.89 -37.53 -12.04
N ASP A 384 8.59 -36.40 -11.90
CA ASP A 384 9.25 -35.93 -10.68
C ASP A 384 8.32 -35.13 -9.76
N GLY A 385 7.04 -35.02 -10.09
CA GLY A 385 6.03 -34.27 -9.34
C GLY A 385 6.10 -32.75 -9.52
N ARG A 386 7.05 -32.23 -10.32
CA ARG A 386 7.13 -30.78 -10.63
C ARG A 386 6.11 -30.41 -11.72
N ALA A 387 5.61 -29.17 -11.65
CA ALA A 387 4.81 -28.61 -12.74
C ALA A 387 5.68 -28.43 -13.99
N THR A 388 5.16 -28.83 -15.14
CA THR A 388 5.78 -28.66 -16.45
C THR A 388 4.98 -27.71 -17.34
N ALA A 389 3.70 -27.51 -17.04
CA ALA A 389 2.84 -26.55 -17.68
C ALA A 389 1.68 -26.12 -16.77
N LEU A 390 1.16 -24.91 -17.01
CA LEU A 390 -0.15 -24.47 -16.53
C LEU A 390 -1.18 -24.68 -17.62
N LYS A 391 -2.22 -25.46 -17.34
CA LYS A 391 -3.37 -25.56 -18.24
C LYS A 391 -4.28 -24.36 -18.01
N VAL A 392 -4.57 -23.60 -19.07
CA VAL A 392 -5.43 -22.42 -19.04
C VAL A 392 -6.57 -22.57 -20.03
N ALA A 393 -7.68 -21.85 -19.80
CA ALA A 393 -8.79 -21.73 -20.71
C ALA A 393 -9.21 -20.27 -20.85
N GLN A 394 -9.75 -19.90 -22.01
CA GLN A 394 -10.38 -18.59 -22.19
C GLN A 394 -11.59 -18.45 -21.25
N CYS A 395 -11.81 -17.24 -20.77
CA CYS A 395 -12.95 -16.96 -19.91
C CYS A 395 -13.51 -15.55 -20.10
N GLU A 396 -14.75 -15.40 -19.71
CA GLU A 396 -15.41 -14.11 -19.51
C GLU A 396 -15.54 -13.86 -18.01
N ALA A 397 -14.98 -12.75 -17.54
CA ALA A 397 -15.04 -12.35 -16.15
C ALA A 397 -15.81 -11.05 -15.99
N LYS A 398 -16.73 -10.98 -15.03
CA LYS A 398 -17.49 -9.78 -14.69
C LYS A 398 -17.69 -9.67 -13.17
N MET A 399 -17.83 -8.45 -12.70
CA MET A 399 -18.23 -8.17 -11.33
C MET A 399 -19.76 -8.05 -11.30
N ALA A 400 -20.43 -8.94 -10.57
CA ALA A 400 -21.86 -8.93 -10.39
C ALA A 400 -22.19 -8.94 -8.88
N GLY A 401 -22.88 -7.91 -8.41
CA GLY A 401 -23.25 -7.79 -6.98
C GLY A 401 -22.04 -7.80 -6.03
N GLY A 402 -20.88 -7.29 -6.46
CA GLY A 402 -19.65 -7.29 -5.67
C GLY A 402 -18.91 -8.63 -5.63
N LYS A 403 -19.35 -9.63 -6.38
CA LYS A 403 -18.71 -10.93 -6.54
C LYS A 403 -18.14 -11.06 -7.95
N LEU A 404 -16.99 -11.70 -8.04
CA LEU A 404 -16.36 -12.05 -9.33
C LEU A 404 -17.04 -13.33 -9.86
N GLU A 405 -17.68 -13.21 -11.01
CA GLU A 405 -18.21 -14.33 -11.78
C GLU A 405 -17.29 -14.59 -12.96
N ILE A 406 -16.85 -15.84 -13.12
CA ILE A 406 -15.97 -16.27 -14.22
C ILE A 406 -16.70 -17.40 -14.96
N LYS A 407 -16.80 -17.25 -16.27
CA LYS A 407 -17.39 -18.27 -17.15
C LYS A 407 -16.31 -18.77 -18.11
N GLN A 408 -15.94 -20.04 -18.01
CA GLN A 408 -15.02 -20.70 -18.93
C GLN A 408 -15.65 -20.83 -20.31
N ILE A 409 -14.84 -20.66 -21.35
CA ILE A 409 -15.19 -20.95 -22.74
C ILE A 409 -14.72 -22.36 -23.06
N ALA A 410 -15.66 -23.28 -23.24
CA ALA A 410 -15.35 -24.68 -23.51
C ALA A 410 -14.58 -24.88 -24.83
N GLY A 411 -13.61 -25.80 -24.82
CA GLY A 411 -12.80 -26.11 -25.99
C GLY A 411 -11.70 -25.10 -26.30
N SER A 412 -11.43 -24.15 -25.38
CA SER A 412 -10.36 -23.15 -25.51
C SER A 412 -9.10 -23.51 -24.70
N GLU A 413 -9.10 -24.69 -24.09
CA GLU A 413 -8.01 -25.11 -23.21
C GLU A 413 -6.68 -25.22 -23.97
N LYS A 414 -5.60 -24.73 -23.36
CA LYS A 414 -4.23 -24.92 -23.83
C LYS A 414 -3.25 -25.04 -22.66
N ASP A 415 -2.13 -25.67 -22.93
CA ASP A 415 -1.04 -25.77 -21.96
C ASP A 415 -0.01 -24.68 -22.21
N LEU A 416 0.32 -23.92 -21.17
CA LEU A 416 1.41 -22.97 -21.14
C LEU A 416 2.62 -23.66 -20.46
N PRO A 417 3.68 -24.00 -21.22
CA PRO A 417 4.88 -24.59 -20.63
C PRO A 417 5.46 -23.70 -19.52
N ALA A 418 5.79 -24.30 -18.38
CA ALA A 418 6.27 -23.55 -17.22
C ALA A 418 7.31 -24.35 -16.41
N ASP A 419 8.40 -23.72 -16.07
CA ASP A 419 9.39 -24.21 -15.13
C ASP A 419 9.10 -23.69 -13.71
N LEU A 420 8.34 -22.58 -13.63
CA LEU A 420 7.82 -21.96 -12.40
C LEU A 420 6.42 -21.40 -12.66
N ILE A 421 5.50 -21.64 -11.74
CA ILE A 421 4.15 -21.02 -11.75
C ILE A 421 4.00 -20.20 -10.47
N VAL A 422 3.60 -18.94 -10.63
CA VAL A 422 3.40 -18.02 -9.49
C VAL A 422 1.95 -17.57 -9.41
N SER A 423 1.28 -17.89 -8.30
CA SER A 423 -0.09 -17.47 -8.00
C SER A 423 -0.10 -16.08 -7.38
N ALA A 424 -0.62 -15.08 -8.10
CA ALA A 424 -0.75 -13.69 -7.69
C ALA A 424 -2.23 -13.24 -7.65
N ILE A 425 -3.13 -14.11 -7.18
CA ILE A 425 -4.59 -13.92 -7.18
C ILE A 425 -5.15 -13.34 -5.89
N GLY A 426 -4.31 -12.72 -5.10
CA GLY A 426 -4.68 -12.05 -3.86
C GLY A 426 -3.99 -12.65 -2.63
N GLN A 427 -4.33 -12.07 -1.50
CA GLN A 427 -3.70 -12.34 -0.22
C GLN A 427 -4.78 -12.61 0.84
N ALA A 428 -4.38 -13.22 1.95
CA ALA A 428 -5.19 -13.49 3.12
C ALA A 428 -4.45 -13.08 4.39
N VAL A 429 -5.18 -12.85 5.46
CA VAL A 429 -4.63 -12.59 6.78
C VAL A 429 -4.28 -13.93 7.44
N ASP A 430 -3.13 -13.98 8.09
CA ASP A 430 -2.79 -15.10 8.97
C ASP A 430 -3.18 -14.74 10.42
N PHE A 431 -4.24 -15.37 10.92
CA PHE A 431 -4.74 -15.17 12.28
C PHE A 431 -4.22 -16.21 13.28
N THR A 432 -3.15 -16.94 12.97
CA THR A 432 -2.60 -17.94 13.89
C THR A 432 -2.28 -17.33 15.26
N GLY A 433 -2.95 -17.82 16.31
CA GLY A 433 -2.89 -17.31 17.68
C GLY A 433 -3.74 -16.04 17.94
N LEU A 434 -4.51 -15.61 16.95
CA LEU A 434 -5.46 -14.48 16.98
C LEU A 434 -6.78 -14.84 16.28
N GLU A 435 -7.16 -16.13 16.28
CA GLU A 435 -8.31 -16.68 15.56
C GLU A 435 -9.63 -16.01 15.94
N GLU A 436 -9.70 -15.47 17.16
CA GLU A 436 -10.89 -14.75 17.65
C GLU A 436 -11.24 -13.47 16.88
N PHE A 437 -10.32 -12.99 16.03
CA PHE A 437 -10.49 -11.79 15.20
C PHE A 437 -10.92 -12.12 13.77
N ASP A 438 -10.79 -13.38 13.33
CA ASP A 438 -11.24 -13.76 12.00
C ASP A 438 -12.77 -13.67 11.89
N ASN A 439 -13.26 -12.81 11.00
CA ASN A 439 -14.68 -12.63 10.72
C ASN A 439 -15.26 -13.74 9.82
N GLY A 440 -14.51 -14.80 9.54
CA GLY A 440 -14.88 -15.91 8.66
C GLY A 440 -14.90 -15.57 7.17
N LYS A 441 -14.42 -14.36 6.82
CA LYS A 441 -14.29 -13.89 5.42
C LYS A 441 -12.82 -13.58 5.06
N GLY A 442 -11.89 -13.98 5.91
CA GLY A 442 -10.45 -13.77 5.75
C GLY A 442 -9.99 -12.35 6.09
N GLY A 443 -10.64 -11.68 7.00
CA GLY A 443 -10.31 -10.35 7.51
C GLY A 443 -10.94 -10.09 8.87
N LEU A 444 -10.77 -8.88 9.37
CA LEU A 444 -11.26 -8.40 10.65
C LEU A 444 -12.34 -7.32 10.43
N THR A 445 -13.31 -7.23 11.34
CA THR A 445 -14.35 -6.19 11.30
C THR A 445 -14.10 -5.13 12.35
N ALA A 446 -14.04 -3.88 11.94
CA ALA A 446 -13.92 -2.70 12.80
C ALA A 446 -14.99 -1.66 12.47
N ASP A 447 -15.25 -0.76 13.43
CA ASP A 447 -16.14 0.38 13.23
C ASP A 447 -15.48 1.53 12.44
N ARG A 448 -16.18 2.67 12.33
CA ARG A 448 -15.68 3.86 11.61
C ARG A 448 -14.43 4.50 12.22
N ASN A 449 -14.17 4.27 13.50
CA ASN A 449 -12.96 4.74 14.21
C ASN A 449 -11.89 3.65 14.26
N TYR A 450 -12.11 2.57 13.52
CA TYR A 450 -11.24 1.39 13.46
C TYR A 450 -11.12 0.64 14.79
N GLN A 451 -12.05 0.83 15.73
CA GLN A 451 -12.15 -0.02 16.91
C GLN A 451 -12.77 -1.37 16.51
N VAL A 452 -12.15 -2.46 16.97
CA VAL A 452 -12.63 -3.82 16.71
C VAL A 452 -13.95 -4.05 17.44
N GLN A 453 -14.93 -4.60 16.73
CA GLN A 453 -16.26 -4.83 17.28
C GLN A 453 -16.21 -5.72 18.51
N ASN A 454 -16.90 -5.31 19.59
CA ASN A 454 -16.95 -6.01 20.88
C ASN A 454 -15.58 -6.22 21.59
N LYS A 455 -14.55 -5.47 21.22
CA LYS A 455 -13.22 -5.53 21.83
C LYS A 455 -12.75 -4.11 22.24
N PRO A 456 -13.24 -3.57 23.36
CA PRO A 456 -12.81 -2.23 23.84
C PRO A 456 -11.29 -2.15 23.97
N GLY A 457 -10.69 -1.03 23.53
CA GLY A 457 -9.25 -0.80 23.57
C GLY A 457 -8.45 -1.56 22.50
N VAL A 458 -9.11 -2.31 21.61
CA VAL A 458 -8.45 -2.96 20.47
C VAL A 458 -8.91 -2.28 19.18
N PHE A 459 -7.96 -1.83 18.38
CA PHE A 459 -8.15 -1.16 17.10
C PHE A 459 -7.45 -1.94 15.99
N ALA A 460 -7.83 -1.71 14.74
CA ALA A 460 -7.21 -2.40 13.62
C ALA A 460 -7.16 -1.48 12.39
N GLY A 461 -6.23 -1.76 11.47
CA GLY A 461 -6.13 -1.00 10.23
C GLY A 461 -5.27 -1.66 9.16
N GLY A 462 -5.40 -1.20 7.92
CA GLY A 462 -4.72 -1.76 6.76
C GLY A 462 -5.40 -3.02 6.23
N ASP A 463 -4.59 -3.88 5.60
CA ASP A 463 -5.09 -5.03 4.85
C ASP A 463 -5.74 -6.12 5.72
N VAL A 464 -5.52 -6.10 7.04
CA VAL A 464 -6.24 -6.97 7.98
C VAL A 464 -7.76 -6.74 7.94
N ILE A 465 -8.21 -5.53 7.59
CA ILE A 465 -9.62 -5.21 7.38
C ILE A 465 -10.02 -5.53 5.94
N ARG A 466 -9.26 -5.01 5.00
CA ARG A 466 -9.45 -5.21 3.56
C ARG A 466 -8.18 -4.83 2.80
N PRO A 467 -7.60 -5.73 2.00
CA PRO A 467 -6.48 -5.41 1.13
C PRO A 467 -6.82 -4.25 0.18
N HIS A 468 -5.97 -3.24 0.18
CA HIS A 468 -6.12 -2.04 -0.63
C HIS A 468 -4.74 -1.36 -0.83
N LEU A 469 -4.71 -0.04 -1.11
CA LEU A 469 -3.48 0.72 -1.31
C LEU A 469 -2.69 0.92 0.00
N LEU A 470 -1.38 1.09 -0.10
CA LEU A 470 -0.52 1.46 1.04
C LEU A 470 -0.99 2.77 1.70
N THR A 471 -1.38 3.76 0.88
CA THR A 471 -1.95 5.03 1.36
C THR A 471 -3.27 4.85 2.09
N THR A 472 -4.09 3.85 1.74
CA THR A 472 -5.28 3.48 2.51
C THR A 472 -4.89 2.94 3.89
N ALA A 473 -3.87 2.09 3.95
CA ALA A 473 -3.36 1.57 5.22
C ALA A 473 -2.80 2.70 6.12
N ILE A 474 -2.12 3.69 5.54
CA ILE A 474 -1.66 4.90 6.24
C ILE A 474 -2.86 5.67 6.83
N GLY A 475 -3.89 5.90 6.04
CA GLY A 475 -5.12 6.58 6.48
C GLY A 475 -5.84 5.83 7.61
N HIS A 476 -5.94 4.49 7.52
CA HIS A 476 -6.50 3.66 8.58
C HIS A 476 -5.71 3.82 9.89
N GLY A 477 -4.38 3.77 9.83
CA GLY A 477 -3.51 3.96 11.00
C GLY A 477 -3.71 5.33 11.66
N ALA A 478 -3.83 6.38 10.85
CA ALA A 478 -4.04 7.74 11.34
C ALA A 478 -5.40 7.91 12.04
N ILE A 479 -6.48 7.40 11.43
CA ILE A 479 -7.83 7.49 12.03
C ILE A 479 -7.93 6.63 13.29
N ALA A 480 -7.35 5.41 13.27
CA ALA A 480 -7.30 4.55 14.45
C ALA A 480 -6.53 5.21 15.60
N ALA A 481 -5.44 5.93 15.30
CA ALA A 481 -4.71 6.68 16.33
C ALA A 481 -5.55 7.79 16.96
N ASP A 482 -6.41 8.48 16.20
CA ASP A 482 -7.39 9.42 16.75
C ASP A 482 -8.42 8.71 17.62
N GLY A 483 -8.87 7.51 17.23
CA GLY A 483 -9.77 6.66 18.03
C GLY A 483 -9.15 6.17 19.33
N ILE A 484 -7.88 5.77 19.31
CA ILE A 484 -7.12 5.34 20.49
C ILE A 484 -6.93 6.51 21.46
N ASP A 485 -6.58 7.69 20.96
CA ASP A 485 -6.39 8.89 21.77
C ASP A 485 -7.68 9.36 22.47
N GLN A 486 -8.84 9.07 21.87
CA GLN A 486 -10.16 9.37 22.46
C GLN A 486 -10.63 8.32 23.46
N TYR A 487 -10.11 7.06 23.38
CA TYR A 487 -10.42 5.95 24.27
C TYR A 487 -9.71 6.10 25.62
#